data_a4fea7a127f8449edb5c3165f4c8756b
#
_entry.id   a4fea7a127f8449edb5c3165f4c8756b
#
_cell.length_a   1.000
_cell.length_b   1.000
_cell.length_c   1.000
_cell.angle_alpha   90.00
_cell.angle_beta   90.00
_cell.angle_gamma   90.00
#
_symmetry.space_group_name_H-M   'P 1'
#
loop_
_entity.id
_entity.type
_entity.pdbx_description
1 polymer ?
#
loop_
_entity_poly.entity_id
_entity_poly.type
_entity_poly.pdbx_seq_one_letter_code
_entity_poly.pdbx_strand_id
1 'polypeptide(L)'
;TPRNHSSAASDVYKRQIRHGFKGPNFATVSACASSANALIDGVNYIRLGYADAIISGGSEAGIIKSGIGGFNAVQALSKRNDDPKTASRPFDLNRDGFVLGEGGGCVVLEELDHAVKRGAKIYAEVIGIGLSSDAYHMTAPHPDGEGAVSVMNNCIKDSGLTYKDV
;
A
#
# COMPACT_ATOMS: atom_id res chain seq x y z
N THR A 1 20.04 4.38 28.19
CA THR A 1 18.97 3.45 27.72
C THR A 1 18.40 4.01 26.44
N PRO A 2 18.44 3.26 25.31
CA PRO A 2 17.79 3.72 24.09
C PRO A 2 16.29 3.79 24.37
N ARG A 3 15.68 4.94 24.21
CA ARG A 3 14.23 5.08 24.27
C ARG A 3 13.66 4.47 23.00
N ASN A 4 12.95 3.37 23.14
CA ASN A 4 12.10 2.83 22.10
C ASN A 4 10.94 3.83 21.86
N HIS A 5 11.18 4.81 21.03
CA HIS A 5 10.08 5.56 20.43
C HIS A 5 9.41 4.64 19.42
N SER A 6 8.09 4.64 19.36
CA SER A 6 7.37 3.90 18.31
C SER A 6 7.96 4.30 16.97
N SER A 7 8.57 3.36 16.30
CA SER A 7 9.45 3.60 15.14
C SER A 7 8.75 4.36 14.01
N ALA A 8 7.47 4.12 13.78
CA ALA A 8 6.70 4.77 12.72
C ALA A 8 6.55 6.29 12.95
N ALA A 9 6.10 6.74 14.13
CA ALA A 9 5.90 8.16 14.40
C ALA A 9 7.21 8.95 14.35
N SER A 10 8.31 8.41 14.95
CA SER A 10 9.59 9.11 14.97
C SER A 10 10.22 9.25 13.57
N ASP A 11 10.00 8.30 12.69
CA ASP A 11 10.56 8.32 11.33
C ASP A 11 9.86 9.35 10.44
N VAL A 12 8.56 9.47 10.60
CA VAL A 12 7.72 10.47 9.91
C VAL A 12 8.14 11.88 10.30
N TYR A 13 8.26 12.20 11.59
CA TYR A 13 8.71 13.51 12.08
C TYR A 13 10.14 13.84 11.65
N LYS A 14 11.05 12.87 11.65
CA LYS A 14 12.44 13.08 11.21
C LYS A 14 12.51 13.52 9.76
N ARG A 15 11.70 12.94 8.87
CA ARG A 15 11.65 13.32 7.45
C ARG A 15 11.12 14.74 7.28
N GLN A 16 10.06 15.11 7.98
CA GLN A 16 9.55 16.48 7.97
C GLN A 16 10.60 17.50 8.41
N ILE A 17 11.27 17.25 9.54
CA ILE A 17 12.32 18.13 10.06
C ILE A 17 13.48 18.23 9.06
N ARG A 18 13.93 17.09 8.52
CA ARG A 18 15.07 17.06 7.59
C ARG A 18 14.83 17.82 6.30
N HIS A 19 13.60 17.75 5.79
CA HIS A 19 13.25 18.31 4.48
C HIS A 19 12.41 19.60 4.59
N GLY A 20 12.10 20.06 5.78
CA GLY A 20 11.31 21.27 6.00
C GLY A 20 9.84 21.12 5.58
N PHE A 21 9.31 19.89 5.51
CA PHE A 21 7.93 19.63 5.11
C PHE A 21 6.96 20.02 6.22
N LYS A 22 5.95 20.82 5.87
CA LYS A 22 4.97 21.37 6.84
C LYS A 22 3.53 20.91 6.56
N GLY A 23 3.33 20.09 5.54
CA GLY A 23 2.03 19.58 5.15
C GLY A 23 1.49 18.46 6.05
N PRO A 24 0.38 17.84 5.67
CA PRO A 24 -0.24 16.73 6.40
C PRO A 24 0.75 15.59 6.66
N ASN A 25 0.63 15.00 7.84
CA ASN A 25 1.50 13.92 8.27
C ASN A 25 0.73 12.96 9.17
N PHE A 26 0.41 11.78 8.63
CA PHE A 26 -0.35 10.75 9.32
C PHE A 26 -0.02 9.37 8.76
N ALA A 27 -0.47 8.34 9.46
CA ALA A 27 -0.39 6.96 9.01
C ALA A 27 -1.78 6.46 8.63
N THR A 28 -1.90 5.89 7.43
CA THR A 28 -3.09 5.18 6.99
C THR A 28 -2.99 3.72 7.43
N VAL A 29 -4.06 3.18 8.01
CA VAL A 29 -4.10 1.81 8.54
C VAL A 29 -5.29 1.07 7.93
N SER A 30 -5.00 0.09 7.09
CA SER A 30 -5.96 -0.82 6.46
C SER A 30 -5.33 -2.18 6.16
N ALA A 31 -4.57 -2.71 7.13
CA ALA A 31 -3.84 -3.98 7.02
C ALA A 31 -2.96 -4.03 5.75
N CYS A 32 -3.11 -5.05 4.91
CA CYS A 32 -2.31 -5.24 3.70
C CYS A 32 -2.50 -4.11 2.66
N ALA A 33 -3.63 -3.41 2.69
CA ALA A 33 -3.94 -2.30 1.79
C ALA A 33 -3.40 -0.94 2.28
N SER A 34 -2.75 -0.87 3.45
CA SER A 34 -2.32 0.40 4.06
C SER A 34 -1.46 1.25 3.12
N SER A 35 -0.50 0.65 2.42
CA SER A 35 0.36 1.37 1.49
C SER A 35 -0.41 1.92 0.28
N ALA A 36 -1.31 1.12 -0.30
CA ALA A 36 -2.15 1.57 -1.41
C ALA A 36 -3.08 2.70 -0.97
N ASN A 37 -3.71 2.57 0.19
CA ASN A 37 -4.58 3.63 0.73
C ASN A 37 -3.79 4.89 1.07
N ALA A 38 -2.56 4.78 1.57
CA ALA A 38 -1.69 5.94 1.79
C ALA A 38 -1.36 6.67 0.48
N LEU A 39 -1.17 5.96 -0.63
CA LEU A 39 -1.01 6.57 -1.95
C LEU A 39 -2.29 7.29 -2.40
N ILE A 40 -3.45 6.66 -2.22
CA ILE A 40 -4.76 7.24 -2.54
C ILE A 40 -5.01 8.51 -1.73
N ASP A 41 -4.75 8.47 -0.43
CA ASP A 41 -4.86 9.65 0.43
C ASP A 41 -3.94 10.76 -0.07
N GLY A 42 -2.69 10.44 -0.42
CA GLY A 42 -1.73 11.39 -0.97
C GLY A 42 -2.22 12.04 -2.26
N VAL A 43 -2.76 11.25 -3.20
CA VAL A 43 -3.36 11.76 -4.44
C VAL A 43 -4.53 12.69 -4.16
N ASN A 44 -5.42 12.30 -3.23
CA ASN A 44 -6.58 13.12 -2.87
C ASN A 44 -6.17 14.44 -2.22
N TYR A 45 -5.16 14.45 -1.34
CA TYR A 45 -4.66 15.69 -0.74
C TYR A 45 -4.08 16.65 -1.79
N ILE A 46 -3.39 16.13 -2.80
CA ILE A 46 -2.88 16.95 -3.92
C ILE A 46 -4.04 17.46 -4.79
N ARG A 47 -4.99 16.60 -5.16
CA ARG A 47 -6.18 16.98 -5.95
C ARG A 47 -7.02 18.05 -5.26
N LEU A 48 -7.09 18.03 -3.93
CA LEU A 48 -7.81 19.02 -3.12
C LEU A 48 -7.01 20.29 -2.85
N GLY A 49 -5.77 20.38 -3.32
CA GLY A 49 -4.91 21.55 -3.12
C GLY A 49 -4.36 21.69 -1.71
N TYR A 50 -4.35 20.66 -0.90
CA TYR A 50 -3.78 20.70 0.46
C TYR A 50 -2.27 20.51 0.49
N ALA A 51 -1.69 20.00 -0.59
CA ALA A 51 -0.25 19.84 -0.73
C ALA A 51 0.14 19.82 -2.22
N ASP A 52 1.31 20.37 -2.53
CA ASP A 52 1.89 20.29 -3.88
C ASP A 52 2.69 19.01 -4.09
N ALA A 53 3.27 18.47 -3.01
CA ALA A 53 4.03 17.23 -3.06
C ALA A 53 3.89 16.44 -1.74
N ILE A 54 3.79 15.11 -1.84
CA ILE A 54 3.65 14.19 -0.72
C ILE A 54 4.57 12.99 -0.91
N ILE A 55 5.31 12.62 0.13
CA ILE A 55 6.01 11.34 0.19
C ILE A 55 5.03 10.33 0.78
N SER A 56 4.70 9.30 0.03
CA SER A 56 3.77 8.25 0.44
C SER A 56 4.34 6.86 0.13
N GLY A 57 3.91 5.86 0.88
CA GLY A 57 4.36 4.48 0.71
C GLY A 57 4.06 3.63 1.94
N GLY A 58 4.79 2.55 2.09
CA GLY A 58 4.66 1.67 3.25
C GLY A 58 5.88 0.81 3.47
N SER A 59 5.89 0.14 4.62
CA SER A 59 6.93 -0.80 5.01
C SER A 59 6.35 -1.91 5.85
N GLU A 60 6.96 -3.08 5.77
CA GLU A 60 6.62 -4.26 6.56
C GLU A 60 7.89 -4.91 7.11
N ALA A 61 7.87 -5.24 8.39
CA ALA A 61 8.92 -5.98 9.10
C ALA A 61 8.27 -6.96 10.08
N GLY A 62 7.47 -7.87 9.53
CA GLY A 62 6.58 -8.78 10.27
C GLY A 62 7.20 -10.13 10.63
N ILE A 63 8.46 -10.42 10.27
CA ILE A 63 9.12 -11.71 10.56
C ILE A 63 9.59 -11.74 12.02
N ILE A 64 8.63 -11.67 12.92
CA ILE A 64 8.83 -11.75 14.36
C ILE A 64 7.95 -12.88 14.93
N LYS A 65 8.26 -13.36 16.14
CA LYS A 65 7.53 -14.48 16.76
C LYS A 65 6.02 -14.27 16.83
N SER A 66 5.58 -13.06 17.17
CA SER A 66 4.15 -12.73 17.24
C SER A 66 3.50 -12.65 15.84
N GLY A 67 4.20 -12.11 14.83
CA GLY A 67 3.72 -12.08 13.45
C GLY A 67 3.54 -13.49 12.88
N ILE A 68 4.58 -14.31 12.96
CA ILE A 68 4.53 -15.71 12.52
C ILE A 68 3.46 -16.49 13.30
N GLY A 69 3.40 -16.31 14.63
CA GLY A 69 2.42 -16.98 15.48
C GLY A 69 0.98 -16.61 15.12
N GLY A 70 0.71 -15.33 14.86
CA GLY A 70 -0.61 -14.87 14.43
C GLY A 70 -1.05 -15.46 13.10
N PHE A 71 -0.20 -15.43 12.08
CA PHE A 71 -0.52 -16.01 10.77
C PHE A 71 -0.58 -17.53 10.79
N ASN A 72 0.19 -18.22 11.65
CA ASN A 72 0.05 -19.64 11.89
C ASN A 72 -1.30 -19.99 12.53
N ALA A 73 -1.77 -19.18 13.49
CA ALA A 73 -3.05 -19.41 14.16
C ALA A 73 -4.24 -19.37 13.18
N VAL A 74 -4.19 -18.52 12.16
CA VAL A 74 -5.19 -18.48 11.09
C VAL A 74 -4.87 -19.39 9.90
N GLN A 75 -3.84 -20.24 10.01
CA GLN A 75 -3.40 -21.22 9.01
C GLN A 75 -3.13 -20.60 7.62
N ALA A 76 -2.59 -19.38 7.59
CA ALA A 76 -2.38 -18.62 6.36
C ALA A 76 -0.99 -18.84 5.72
N LEU A 77 -0.02 -19.38 6.49
CA LEU A 77 1.34 -19.58 6.01
C LEU A 77 1.53 -20.93 5.31
N SER A 78 2.36 -20.92 4.26
CA SER A 78 2.83 -22.15 3.63
C SER A 78 3.59 -23.01 4.64
N LYS A 79 3.37 -24.31 4.58
CA LYS A 79 4.06 -25.33 5.41
C LYS A 79 5.14 -26.08 4.63
N ARG A 80 5.48 -25.64 3.42
CA ARG A 80 6.46 -26.29 2.54
C ARG A 80 7.89 -26.00 2.99
N ASN A 81 8.29 -26.58 4.13
CA ASN A 81 9.64 -26.44 4.69
C ASN A 81 10.66 -27.42 4.09
N ASP A 82 10.19 -28.46 3.41
CA ASP A 82 10.99 -29.43 2.66
C ASP A 82 11.60 -28.83 1.37
N ASP A 83 10.92 -27.84 0.78
CA ASP A 83 11.39 -27.10 -0.39
C ASP A 83 11.05 -25.60 -0.28
N PRO A 84 11.74 -24.84 0.57
CA PRO A 84 11.41 -23.45 0.87
C PRO A 84 11.56 -22.53 -0.34
N LYS A 85 12.38 -22.89 -1.33
CA LYS A 85 12.58 -22.08 -2.55
C LYS A 85 11.34 -22.02 -3.44
N THR A 86 10.46 -23.01 -3.37
CA THR A 86 9.22 -23.10 -4.11
C THR A 86 7.97 -22.92 -3.24
N ALA A 87 8.14 -22.51 -1.98
CA ALA A 87 7.02 -22.28 -1.07
C ALA A 87 6.14 -21.10 -1.51
N SER A 88 6.75 -19.99 -1.91
CA SER A 88 6.01 -18.85 -2.48
C SER A 88 5.69 -19.12 -3.95
N ARG A 89 4.42 -19.39 -4.24
CA ARG A 89 3.93 -19.76 -5.57
C ARG A 89 2.53 -19.19 -5.84
N PRO A 90 2.41 -17.87 -6.00
CA PRO A 90 1.13 -17.22 -6.29
C PRO A 90 0.48 -17.82 -7.55
N PHE A 91 -0.85 -17.97 -7.50
CA PHE A 91 -1.68 -18.53 -8.57
C PHE A 91 -1.46 -20.03 -8.88
N ASP A 92 -0.48 -20.71 -8.27
CA ASP A 92 -0.30 -22.15 -8.42
C ASP A 92 -1.50 -22.93 -7.83
N LEU A 93 -1.91 -23.99 -8.50
CA LEU A 93 -3.04 -24.82 -8.07
C LEU A 93 -2.80 -25.45 -6.69
N ASN A 94 -1.55 -25.85 -6.42
CA ASN A 94 -1.16 -26.55 -5.21
C ASN A 94 -0.54 -25.61 -4.14
N ARG A 95 -0.77 -24.31 -4.24
CA ARG A 95 -0.32 -23.36 -3.21
C ARG A 95 -1.00 -23.67 -1.87
N ASP A 96 -0.26 -23.57 -0.80
CA ASP A 96 -0.71 -23.96 0.55
C ASP A 96 -0.66 -22.82 1.57
N GLY A 97 -0.43 -21.60 1.11
CA GLY A 97 -0.32 -20.42 1.96
C GLY A 97 0.72 -19.44 1.42
N PHE A 98 0.91 -18.34 2.11
CA PHE A 98 1.91 -17.34 1.73
C PHE A 98 3.20 -17.47 2.54
N VAL A 99 4.27 -16.84 2.09
CA VAL A 99 5.54 -16.71 2.81
C VAL A 99 5.67 -15.25 3.24
N LEU A 100 5.94 -15.02 4.52
CA LEU A 100 6.17 -13.68 5.05
C LEU A 100 7.38 -13.04 4.36
N GLY A 101 7.17 -11.82 3.88
CA GLY A 101 8.22 -10.96 3.34
C GLY A 101 8.39 -9.71 4.19
N GLU A 102 9.52 -9.07 4.05
CA GLU A 102 9.83 -7.76 4.64
C GLU A 102 10.32 -6.82 3.57
N GLY A 103 10.06 -5.54 3.74
CA GLY A 103 10.51 -4.53 2.81
C GLY A 103 9.90 -3.17 3.07
N GLY A 104 10.30 -2.21 2.28
CA GLY A 104 9.74 -0.86 2.32
C GLY A 104 9.93 -0.15 0.99
N GLY A 105 8.98 0.69 0.66
CA GLY A 105 9.03 1.53 -0.53
C GLY A 105 8.25 2.81 -0.35
N CYS A 106 8.68 3.85 -1.02
CA CYS A 106 7.94 5.10 -1.07
C CYS A 106 8.09 5.74 -2.45
N VAL A 107 7.11 6.55 -2.79
CA VAL A 107 7.12 7.41 -3.97
C VAL A 107 6.90 8.86 -3.56
N VAL A 108 7.33 9.77 -4.40
CA VAL A 108 6.96 11.18 -4.31
C VAL A 108 5.80 11.39 -5.28
N LEU A 109 4.64 11.68 -4.72
CA LEU A 109 3.48 12.17 -5.47
C LEU A 109 3.60 13.68 -5.57
N GLU A 110 3.34 14.25 -6.72
CA GLU A 110 3.51 15.68 -6.96
C GLU A 110 2.48 16.17 -7.96
N GLU A 111 1.97 17.36 -7.73
CA GLU A 111 1.11 18.06 -8.67
C GLU A 111 1.85 18.27 -10.01
N LEU A 112 1.16 18.04 -11.14
CA LEU A 112 1.81 17.96 -12.45
C LEU A 112 2.51 19.27 -12.85
N ASP A 113 1.81 20.39 -12.72
CA ASP A 113 2.37 21.69 -13.10
C ASP A 113 3.54 22.10 -12.20
N HIS A 114 3.46 21.74 -10.91
CA HIS A 114 4.56 21.92 -9.96
C HIS A 114 5.79 21.11 -10.38
N ALA A 115 5.61 19.85 -10.73
CA ALA A 115 6.67 18.96 -11.19
C ALA A 115 7.32 19.46 -12.50
N VAL A 116 6.49 19.84 -13.46
CA VAL A 116 6.95 20.39 -14.77
C VAL A 116 7.71 21.69 -14.57
N LYS A 117 7.20 22.63 -13.76
CA LYS A 117 7.81 23.93 -13.50
C LYS A 117 9.22 23.83 -12.92
N ARG A 118 9.48 22.82 -12.06
CA ARG A 118 10.82 22.60 -11.49
C ARG A 118 11.71 21.66 -12.32
N GLY A 119 11.24 21.19 -13.47
CA GLY A 119 11.98 20.27 -14.34
C GLY A 119 12.14 18.87 -13.73
N ALA A 120 11.18 18.38 -12.97
CA ALA A 120 11.24 17.06 -12.37
C ALA A 120 11.23 15.97 -13.45
N LYS A 121 11.92 14.85 -13.16
CA LYS A 121 11.74 13.63 -13.94
C LYS A 121 10.42 12.97 -13.52
N ILE A 122 9.46 12.96 -14.43
CA ILE A 122 8.16 12.32 -14.24
C ILE A 122 8.28 10.86 -14.73
N TYR A 123 7.92 9.90 -13.89
CA TYR A 123 7.96 8.47 -14.21
C TYR A 123 6.61 7.95 -14.72
N ALA A 124 5.53 8.44 -14.14
CA ALA A 124 4.16 8.09 -14.49
C ALA A 124 3.21 9.15 -13.93
N GLU A 125 1.98 9.15 -14.41
CA GLU A 125 0.87 9.94 -13.89
C GLU A 125 -0.15 9.03 -13.22
N VAL A 126 -0.64 9.41 -12.04
CA VAL A 126 -1.74 8.72 -11.36
C VAL A 126 -3.05 9.35 -11.80
N ILE A 127 -3.70 8.75 -12.77
CA ILE A 127 -4.92 9.29 -13.39
C ILE A 127 -6.21 8.82 -12.72
N GLY A 128 -6.19 7.69 -12.01
CA GLY A 128 -7.38 7.14 -11.34
C GLY A 128 -7.04 6.38 -10.08
N ILE A 129 -7.98 6.39 -9.14
CA ILE A 129 -7.93 5.66 -7.87
C ILE A 129 -9.25 4.93 -7.64
N GLY A 130 -9.19 3.80 -6.92
CA GLY A 130 -10.37 3.02 -6.58
C GLY A 130 -10.28 2.43 -5.19
N LEU A 131 -11.39 2.40 -4.49
CA LEU A 131 -11.57 1.78 -3.18
C LEU A 131 -12.87 0.98 -3.17
N SER A 132 -12.87 -0.15 -2.48
CA SER A 132 -14.05 -0.96 -2.21
C SER A 132 -13.84 -1.84 -0.99
N SER A 133 -14.91 -2.48 -0.54
CA SER A 133 -14.90 -3.51 0.51
C SER A 133 -15.90 -4.58 0.15
N ASP A 134 -15.60 -5.84 0.48
CA ASP A 134 -16.45 -7.00 0.14
C ASP A 134 -17.66 -7.14 1.03
N ALA A 135 -17.59 -6.67 2.29
CA ALA A 135 -18.62 -6.88 3.33
C ALA A 135 -19.08 -8.36 3.44
N TYR A 136 -18.14 -9.29 3.25
CA TYR A 136 -18.41 -10.71 3.13
C TYR A 136 -17.80 -11.52 4.28
N HIS A 137 -16.49 -11.55 4.41
CA HIS A 137 -15.79 -12.38 5.39
C HIS A 137 -14.54 -11.67 5.92
N MET A 138 -14.07 -12.08 7.10
CA MET A 138 -12.93 -11.43 7.77
C MET A 138 -11.62 -11.53 6.96
N THR A 139 -11.38 -12.65 6.27
CA THR A 139 -10.13 -12.92 5.55
C THR A 139 -10.32 -13.44 4.12
N ALA A 140 -11.47 -14.03 3.80
CA ALA A 140 -11.75 -14.58 2.48
C ALA A 140 -12.39 -13.52 1.57
N PRO A 141 -11.93 -13.37 0.33
CA PRO A 141 -12.61 -12.52 -0.64
C PRO A 141 -13.97 -13.09 -1.02
N HIS A 142 -14.87 -12.22 -1.50
CA HIS A 142 -16.16 -12.65 -2.02
C HIS A 142 -15.96 -13.65 -3.17
N PRO A 143 -16.65 -14.82 -3.19
CA PRO A 143 -16.42 -15.87 -4.18
C PRO A 143 -16.63 -15.39 -5.62
N ASP A 144 -17.57 -14.47 -5.85
CA ASP A 144 -17.85 -13.91 -7.18
C ASP A 144 -16.92 -12.73 -7.55
N GLY A 145 -15.99 -12.34 -6.65
CA GLY A 145 -15.03 -11.28 -6.89
C GLY A 145 -15.63 -9.87 -6.94
N GLU A 146 -16.81 -9.66 -6.36
CA GLU A 146 -17.54 -8.38 -6.43
C GLU A 146 -16.70 -7.18 -5.96
N GLY A 147 -15.97 -7.32 -4.85
CA GLY A 147 -15.12 -6.25 -4.34
C GLY A 147 -13.97 -5.90 -5.30
N ALA A 148 -13.34 -6.91 -5.90
CA ALA A 148 -12.29 -6.70 -6.89
C ALA A 148 -12.82 -6.02 -8.15
N VAL A 149 -13.98 -6.44 -8.65
CA VAL A 149 -14.65 -5.80 -9.78
C VAL A 149 -15.03 -4.36 -9.45
N SER A 150 -15.57 -4.14 -8.25
CA SER A 150 -15.98 -2.81 -7.78
C SER A 150 -14.80 -1.83 -7.71
N VAL A 151 -13.66 -2.24 -7.13
CA VAL A 151 -12.48 -1.36 -7.02
C VAL A 151 -11.91 -1.01 -8.39
N MET A 152 -11.87 -1.97 -9.33
CA MET A 152 -11.41 -1.70 -10.70
C MET A 152 -12.36 -0.75 -11.44
N ASN A 153 -13.67 -0.95 -11.32
CA ASN A 153 -14.68 -0.06 -11.91
C ASN A 153 -14.58 1.37 -11.34
N ASN A 154 -14.40 1.49 -10.02
CA ASN A 154 -14.22 2.79 -9.37
C ASN A 154 -12.97 3.50 -9.89
N CYS A 155 -11.87 2.77 -10.06
CA CYS A 155 -10.63 3.32 -10.59
C CYS A 155 -10.77 3.79 -12.05
N ILE A 156 -11.41 2.98 -12.91
CA ILE A 156 -11.67 3.35 -14.31
C ILE A 156 -12.59 4.57 -14.37
N LYS A 157 -13.65 4.60 -13.58
CA LYS A 157 -14.56 5.74 -13.50
C LYS A 157 -13.84 7.02 -13.04
N ASP A 158 -12.98 6.92 -12.03
CA ASP A 158 -12.23 8.06 -11.51
C ASP A 158 -11.22 8.60 -12.54
N SER A 159 -10.61 7.72 -13.32
CA SER A 159 -9.65 8.09 -14.37
C SER A 159 -10.28 8.74 -15.61
N GLY A 160 -11.58 8.61 -15.81
CA GLY A 160 -12.25 9.01 -17.04
C GLY A 160 -11.96 8.13 -18.26
N LEU A 161 -11.24 7.01 -18.06
CA LEU A 161 -10.95 6.03 -19.10
C LEU A 161 -12.11 5.03 -19.28
N THR A 162 -11.94 4.17 -20.27
CA THR A 162 -12.82 3.03 -20.54
C THR A 162 -12.06 1.71 -20.40
N TYR A 163 -12.75 0.58 -20.33
CA TYR A 163 -12.14 -0.75 -20.29
C TYR A 163 -11.25 -1.08 -21.50
N LYS A 164 -11.34 -0.30 -22.58
CA LYS A 164 -10.51 -0.49 -23.77
C LYS A 164 -9.16 0.17 -23.68
N ASP A 165 -9.00 1.03 -22.70
CA ASP A 165 -7.79 1.83 -22.49
C ASP A 165 -6.85 1.20 -21.46
N VAL A 166 -7.25 0.04 -20.86
CA VAL A 166 -6.52 -0.70 -19.82
C VAL A 166 -5.96 -2.01 -20.34
#